data_295f0cfd5e52a6b4528611266101c0ba
#
_entry.id   295f0cfd5e52a6b4528611266101c0ba
#
_cell.length_a   1.000
_cell.length_b   1.000
_cell.length_c   1.000
_cell.angle_alpha   90.00
_cell.angle_beta   90.00
_cell.angle_gamma   90.00
#
_symmetry.space_group_name_H-M   'P 1'
#
loop_
_entity.id
_entity.type
_entity.pdbx_description
1 polymer ?
#
loop_
_entity_poly.entity_id
_entity_poly.type
_entity_poly.pdbx_seq_one_letter_code
_entity_poly.pdbx_strand_id
1 'polypeptide(L)'
;METVRFDQLDLYPQVLRAIAEMGFEEATPIQSQAIPVVMSGVDVIGQAQTGTGKTASFGIPVLHKVDPNNKKTQVIILSPTRELAIQVADEIRKLAKYMHGVKILPVYGGQEISRQIKALKGGAQIIIGTPGRVMDHLRRKTIRCEAVNTIVLDEADEMLNMGFREDIETILEYIPEEGRQTVLFSATMPKPILDITKKYQHDAVTIKVVKKELTVPNIEQYYYDVKRKDKIEVLTRLLDYYNPKLSLVFCNTKRMVDELTEELQGRGYFAEGLHGDMKQTQRDRVMRGFRTGKTEILIATDVAARGIDVDDVEAVFNYDIPQDDEYYVHRIGRTGRAGRTGRAFTFVKGKEVYK
;
A
#
# COMPACT_ATOMS: atom_id res chain seq x y z
N MET A 1 10.41 22.08 3.70
CA MET A 1 9.41 22.06 2.61
C MET A 1 8.14 22.64 3.20
N GLU A 2 7.58 23.65 2.56
CA GLU A 2 6.37 24.30 3.06
C GLU A 2 5.20 23.33 2.98
N THR A 3 4.51 23.11 4.09
CA THR A 3 3.24 22.42 4.16
C THR A 3 2.14 23.43 3.95
N VAL A 4 1.08 23.04 3.26
CA VAL A 4 -0.08 23.90 2.98
C VAL A 4 -1.26 23.33 3.77
N ARG A 5 -2.08 24.18 4.36
CA ARG A 5 -3.32 23.75 5.00
C ARG A 5 -4.32 23.29 3.94
N PHE A 6 -5.10 22.23 4.25
CA PHE A 6 -6.10 21.73 3.30
C PHE A 6 -7.17 22.76 2.94
N ASP A 7 -7.49 23.69 3.84
CA ASP A 7 -8.46 24.76 3.60
C ASP A 7 -7.95 25.85 2.62
N GLN A 8 -6.65 25.86 2.31
CA GLN A 8 -6.04 26.72 1.31
C GLN A 8 -6.00 26.08 -0.09
N LEU A 9 -6.33 24.78 -0.17
CA LEU A 9 -6.48 24.07 -1.44
C LEU A 9 -7.93 24.25 -1.91
N ASP A 10 -8.12 24.47 -3.21
CA ASP A 10 -9.47 24.63 -3.82
C ASP A 10 -10.21 23.29 -3.87
N LEU A 11 -10.64 22.80 -2.69
CA LEU A 11 -11.30 21.52 -2.52
C LEU A 11 -12.81 21.67 -2.29
N TYR A 12 -13.56 20.66 -2.74
CA TYR A 12 -15.00 20.61 -2.45
C TYR A 12 -15.27 20.67 -0.94
N PRO A 13 -16.26 21.45 -0.48
CA PRO A 13 -16.61 21.55 0.94
C PRO A 13 -16.88 20.19 1.61
N GLN A 14 -17.44 19.24 0.85
CA GLN A 14 -17.71 17.88 1.32
C GLN A 14 -16.40 17.11 1.63
N VAL A 15 -15.38 17.29 0.81
CA VAL A 15 -14.06 16.66 0.98
C VAL A 15 -13.32 17.34 2.13
N LEU A 16 -13.33 18.66 2.23
CA LEU A 16 -12.73 19.41 3.35
C LEU A 16 -13.34 18.99 4.69
N ARG A 17 -14.66 18.82 4.75
CA ARG A 17 -15.36 18.36 5.95
C ARG A 17 -14.89 16.94 6.34
N ALA A 18 -14.75 16.05 5.37
CA ALA A 18 -14.28 14.69 5.62
C ALA A 18 -12.82 14.69 6.14
N ILE A 19 -11.94 15.48 5.55
CA ILE A 19 -10.54 15.65 5.96
C ILE A 19 -10.46 16.16 7.40
N ALA A 20 -11.25 17.18 7.76
CA ALA A 20 -11.30 17.72 9.11
C ALA A 20 -11.76 16.68 10.15
N GLU A 21 -12.77 15.87 9.83
CA GLU A 21 -13.20 14.76 10.70
C GLU A 21 -12.14 13.65 10.86
N MET A 22 -11.28 13.46 9.85
CA MET A 22 -10.14 12.55 9.93
C MET A 22 -8.99 13.11 10.79
N GLY A 23 -9.10 14.35 11.27
CA GLY A 23 -8.11 15.01 12.12
C GLY A 23 -6.91 15.58 11.36
N PHE A 24 -7.03 15.77 10.05
CA PHE A 24 -5.97 16.35 9.22
C PHE A 24 -6.19 17.84 9.02
N GLU A 25 -5.22 18.66 9.40
CA GLU A 25 -5.24 20.13 9.20
C GLU A 25 -4.26 20.54 8.10
N GLU A 26 -3.05 19.97 8.11
CA GLU A 26 -1.98 20.28 7.17
C GLU A 26 -1.74 19.13 6.20
N ALA A 27 -1.55 19.47 4.93
CA ALA A 27 -1.16 18.53 3.91
C ALA A 27 0.32 18.14 4.07
N THR A 28 0.61 16.87 3.91
CA THR A 28 2.01 16.40 3.87
C THR A 28 2.75 16.99 2.66
N PRO A 29 4.09 16.99 2.62
CA PRO A 29 4.84 17.53 1.49
C PRO A 29 4.45 16.96 0.13
N ILE A 30 4.13 15.65 0.05
CA ILE A 30 3.67 15.05 -1.21
C ILE A 30 2.24 15.48 -1.56
N GLN A 31 1.37 15.62 -0.58
CA GLN A 31 0.00 16.08 -0.78
C GLN A 31 -0.03 17.55 -1.24
N SER A 32 0.74 18.43 -0.57
CA SER A 32 0.82 19.86 -0.91
C SER A 32 1.25 20.09 -2.36
N GLN A 33 2.17 19.26 -2.87
CA GLN A 33 2.66 19.38 -4.24
C GLN A 33 1.78 18.64 -5.25
N ALA A 34 1.33 17.42 -4.93
CA ALA A 34 0.65 16.57 -5.89
C ALA A 34 -0.83 16.92 -6.08
N ILE A 35 -1.56 17.28 -5.03
CA ILE A 35 -3.00 17.57 -5.14
C ILE A 35 -3.29 18.63 -6.21
N PRO A 36 -2.68 19.82 -6.20
CA PRO A 36 -2.96 20.84 -7.20
C PRO A 36 -2.60 20.40 -8.63
N VAL A 37 -1.47 19.71 -8.77
CA VAL A 37 -0.98 19.25 -10.09
C VAL A 37 -1.88 18.14 -10.65
N VAL A 38 -2.29 17.15 -9.84
CA VAL A 38 -3.22 16.11 -10.31
C VAL A 38 -4.60 16.73 -10.62
N MET A 39 -5.07 17.71 -9.85
CA MET A 39 -6.33 18.42 -10.11
C MET A 39 -6.31 19.19 -11.43
N SER A 40 -5.16 19.70 -11.87
CA SER A 40 -5.03 20.39 -13.16
C SER A 40 -5.21 19.49 -14.38
N GLY A 41 -5.21 18.17 -14.19
CA GLY A 41 -5.48 17.18 -15.24
C GLY A 41 -4.27 16.72 -16.03
N VAL A 42 -3.06 17.22 -15.72
CA VAL A 42 -1.82 16.76 -16.35
C VAL A 42 -1.37 15.40 -15.81
N ASP A 43 -0.58 14.69 -16.58
CA ASP A 43 0.03 13.44 -16.11
C ASP A 43 1.05 13.71 -15.01
N VAL A 44 1.14 12.81 -14.04
CA VAL A 44 1.98 13.01 -12.85
C VAL A 44 2.82 11.76 -12.55
N ILE A 45 4.08 12.00 -12.22
CA ILE A 45 4.98 11.02 -11.62
C ILE A 45 5.27 11.47 -10.20
N GLY A 46 4.72 10.78 -9.22
CA GLY A 46 4.96 11.02 -7.80
C GLY A 46 6.01 10.04 -7.26
N GLN A 47 7.20 10.53 -6.93
CA GLN A 47 8.20 9.70 -6.26
C GLN A 47 8.18 9.98 -4.75
N ALA A 48 7.60 9.05 -4.00
CA ALA A 48 7.49 9.14 -2.55
C ALA A 48 7.35 7.76 -1.91
N GLN A 49 7.89 7.61 -0.70
CA GLN A 49 7.82 6.37 0.08
C GLN A 49 6.41 6.07 0.60
N THR A 50 6.15 4.83 1.02
CA THR A 50 4.93 4.41 1.72
C THR A 50 4.75 5.21 3.03
N GLY A 51 3.49 5.48 3.41
CA GLY A 51 3.20 6.22 4.66
C GLY A 51 3.39 7.73 4.59
N THR A 52 3.63 8.30 3.41
CA THR A 52 3.76 9.76 3.21
C THR A 52 2.43 10.45 2.90
N GLY A 53 1.31 9.71 2.86
CA GLY A 53 -0.01 10.24 2.51
C GLY A 53 -0.31 10.26 1.00
N LYS A 54 0.34 9.37 0.22
CA LYS A 54 0.12 9.26 -1.23
C LYS A 54 -1.34 9.05 -1.62
N THR A 55 -2.08 8.23 -0.86
CA THR A 55 -3.49 7.93 -1.19
C THR A 55 -4.33 9.19 -1.30
N ALA A 56 -4.20 10.13 -0.35
CA ALA A 56 -4.92 11.40 -0.42
C ALA A 56 -4.41 12.28 -1.58
N SER A 57 -3.12 12.16 -1.97
CA SER A 57 -2.53 12.93 -3.07
C SER A 57 -3.19 12.66 -4.43
N PHE A 58 -3.69 11.46 -4.66
CA PHE A 58 -4.48 11.14 -5.87
C PHE A 58 -5.97 10.95 -5.57
N GLY A 59 -6.34 10.49 -4.39
CA GLY A 59 -7.73 10.21 -4.01
C GLY A 59 -8.58 11.49 -3.97
N ILE A 60 -8.07 12.59 -3.41
CA ILE A 60 -8.76 13.87 -3.40
C ILE A 60 -9.01 14.38 -4.82
N PRO A 61 -7.99 14.52 -5.71
CA PRO A 61 -8.20 14.91 -7.10
C PRO A 61 -9.17 14.00 -7.87
N VAL A 62 -9.08 12.69 -7.67
CA VAL A 62 -9.99 11.73 -8.29
C VAL A 62 -11.44 12.01 -7.91
N LEU A 63 -11.72 12.29 -6.64
CA LEU A 63 -13.07 12.65 -6.17
C LEU A 63 -13.58 13.94 -6.78
N HIS A 64 -12.71 14.91 -7.08
CA HIS A 64 -13.07 16.16 -7.77
C HIS A 64 -13.41 15.96 -9.25
N LYS A 65 -12.88 14.92 -9.89
CA LYS A 65 -13.09 14.63 -11.32
C LYS A 65 -14.32 13.77 -11.60
N VAL A 66 -14.76 12.99 -10.62
CA VAL A 66 -15.84 12.04 -10.80
C VAL A 66 -17.20 12.75 -10.87
N ASP A 67 -17.97 12.47 -11.94
CA ASP A 67 -19.39 12.81 -12.04
C ASP A 67 -20.23 11.75 -11.33
N PRO A 68 -20.87 12.06 -10.18
CA PRO A 68 -21.68 11.11 -9.44
C PRO A 68 -22.96 10.71 -10.18
N ASN A 69 -23.42 11.47 -11.17
CA ASN A 69 -24.60 11.16 -11.97
C ASN A 69 -24.30 10.14 -13.06
N ASN A 70 -23.05 10.02 -13.48
CA ASN A 70 -22.63 9.02 -14.46
C ASN A 70 -22.19 7.73 -13.74
N LYS A 71 -23.00 6.67 -13.83
CA LYS A 71 -22.73 5.38 -13.17
C LYS A 71 -21.63 4.54 -13.83
N LYS A 72 -21.07 4.98 -14.98
CA LYS A 72 -19.97 4.28 -15.65
C LYS A 72 -18.68 4.43 -14.84
N THR A 73 -17.77 3.48 -15.03
CA THR A 73 -16.42 3.57 -14.47
C THR A 73 -15.66 4.72 -15.11
N GLN A 74 -15.16 5.64 -14.31
CA GLN A 74 -14.47 6.86 -14.72
C GLN A 74 -13.00 6.85 -14.29
N VAL A 75 -12.70 6.10 -13.23
CA VAL A 75 -11.37 6.01 -12.66
C VAL A 75 -11.02 4.55 -12.36
N ILE A 76 -9.80 4.18 -12.71
CA ILE A 76 -9.19 2.90 -12.31
C ILE A 76 -7.92 3.20 -11.52
N ILE A 77 -7.77 2.59 -10.35
CA ILE A 77 -6.59 2.67 -9.51
C ILE A 77 -6.02 1.26 -9.39
N LEU A 78 -4.79 1.06 -9.81
CA LEU A 78 -4.09 -0.22 -9.66
C LEU A 78 -3.20 -0.21 -8.43
N SER A 79 -3.27 -1.28 -7.66
CA SER A 79 -2.48 -1.51 -6.44
C SER A 79 -1.88 -2.92 -6.45
N PRO A 80 -0.67 -3.13 -5.91
CA PRO A 80 0.04 -4.42 -6.01
C PRO A 80 -0.64 -5.56 -5.27
N THR A 81 -1.28 -5.27 -4.15
CA THR A 81 -1.85 -6.28 -3.26
C THR A 81 -3.33 -6.02 -2.96
N ARG A 82 -4.01 -7.08 -2.54
CA ARG A 82 -5.43 -7.04 -2.14
C ARG A 82 -5.64 -6.13 -0.94
N GLU A 83 -4.75 -6.23 0.02
CA GLU A 83 -4.77 -5.48 1.27
C GLU A 83 -4.65 -3.99 0.99
N LEU A 84 -3.72 -3.60 0.11
CA LEU A 84 -3.56 -2.20 -0.29
C LEU A 84 -4.78 -1.71 -1.09
N ALA A 85 -5.30 -2.51 -2.03
CA ALA A 85 -6.51 -2.12 -2.77
C ALA A 85 -7.71 -1.88 -1.85
N ILE A 86 -7.90 -2.70 -0.82
CA ILE A 86 -8.95 -2.52 0.20
C ILE A 86 -8.69 -1.24 1.00
N GLN A 87 -7.45 -1.04 1.46
CA GLN A 87 -7.06 0.13 2.24
C GLN A 87 -7.27 1.43 1.46
N VAL A 88 -6.80 1.50 0.21
CA VAL A 88 -7.01 2.65 -0.68
C VAL A 88 -8.50 2.92 -0.88
N ALA A 89 -9.31 1.86 -1.09
CA ALA A 89 -10.76 2.00 -1.22
C ALA A 89 -11.40 2.57 0.04
N ASP A 90 -10.99 2.12 1.22
CA ASP A 90 -11.54 2.59 2.49
C ASP A 90 -11.11 4.04 2.80
N GLU A 91 -9.89 4.41 2.45
CA GLU A 91 -9.40 5.78 2.60
C GLU A 91 -10.16 6.75 1.67
N ILE A 92 -10.34 6.39 0.38
CA ILE A 92 -11.11 7.21 -0.55
C ILE A 92 -12.60 7.28 -0.13
N ARG A 93 -13.18 6.21 0.43
CA ARG A 93 -14.54 6.24 0.99
C ARG A 93 -14.66 7.20 2.17
N LYS A 94 -13.66 7.26 3.05
CA LYS A 94 -13.62 8.24 4.15
C LYS A 94 -13.59 9.66 3.61
N LEU A 95 -12.75 9.93 2.61
CA LEU A 95 -12.69 11.24 1.94
C LEU A 95 -14.01 11.60 1.22
N ALA A 96 -14.70 10.62 0.65
CA ALA A 96 -15.98 10.78 -0.04
C ALA A 96 -17.20 10.74 0.89
N LYS A 97 -17.02 10.71 2.22
CA LYS A 97 -18.11 10.49 3.21
C LYS A 97 -19.34 11.38 3.00
N TYR A 98 -19.14 12.61 2.58
CA TYR A 98 -20.22 13.60 2.35
C TYR A 98 -20.56 13.81 0.88
N MET A 99 -19.99 13.00 -0.04
CA MET A 99 -20.29 13.00 -1.47
C MET A 99 -21.36 11.97 -1.79
N HIS A 100 -22.54 12.41 -2.19
CA HIS A 100 -23.62 11.51 -2.57
C HIS A 100 -23.43 10.97 -3.99
N GLY A 101 -23.78 9.70 -4.22
CA GLY A 101 -23.79 9.09 -5.55
C GLY A 101 -22.45 8.51 -6.03
N VAL A 102 -21.33 8.80 -5.35
CA VAL A 102 -20.01 8.23 -5.68
C VAL A 102 -19.89 6.82 -5.10
N LYS A 103 -19.64 5.85 -5.97
CA LYS A 103 -19.41 4.44 -5.59
C LYS A 103 -17.98 4.05 -5.87
N ILE A 104 -17.33 3.52 -4.85
CA ILE A 104 -15.94 3.08 -4.83
C ILE A 104 -15.93 1.56 -4.61
N LEU A 105 -15.38 0.81 -5.56
CA LEU A 105 -15.40 -0.64 -5.53
C LEU A 105 -14.00 -1.23 -5.60
N PRO A 106 -13.52 -1.94 -4.57
CA PRO A 106 -12.30 -2.72 -4.65
C PRO A 106 -12.55 -4.04 -5.41
N VAL A 107 -11.65 -4.39 -6.34
CA VAL A 107 -11.67 -5.64 -7.10
C VAL A 107 -10.30 -6.34 -7.00
N TYR A 108 -10.27 -7.54 -6.43
CA TYR A 108 -9.03 -8.26 -6.14
C TYR A 108 -9.23 -9.78 -6.20
N GLY A 109 -8.15 -10.51 -6.38
CA GLY A 109 -8.18 -11.96 -6.43
C GLY A 109 -8.48 -12.59 -5.05
N GLY A 110 -8.92 -13.86 -5.03
CA GLY A 110 -9.25 -14.61 -3.81
C GLY A 110 -10.65 -14.37 -3.27
N GLN A 111 -11.36 -13.38 -3.78
CA GLN A 111 -12.81 -13.25 -3.62
C GLN A 111 -13.52 -13.86 -4.82
N GLU A 112 -14.72 -14.41 -4.60
CA GLU A 112 -15.56 -14.93 -5.67
C GLU A 112 -15.92 -13.82 -6.66
N ILE A 113 -15.58 -14.03 -7.94
CA ILE A 113 -15.76 -13.00 -8.98
C ILE A 113 -17.20 -12.61 -9.20
N SER A 114 -18.15 -13.54 -9.04
CA SER A 114 -19.58 -13.32 -9.17
C SER A 114 -20.11 -12.19 -8.26
N ARG A 115 -19.56 -12.07 -7.05
CA ARG A 115 -19.89 -10.99 -6.11
C ARG A 115 -19.43 -9.63 -6.65
N GLN A 116 -18.23 -9.58 -7.21
CA GLN A 116 -17.68 -8.34 -7.81
C GLN A 116 -18.47 -7.97 -9.06
N ILE A 117 -18.84 -8.94 -9.92
CA ILE A 117 -19.69 -8.72 -11.10
C ILE A 117 -21.06 -8.15 -10.69
N LYS A 118 -21.68 -8.69 -9.64
CA LYS A 118 -22.96 -8.17 -9.13
C LYS A 118 -22.83 -6.71 -8.64
N ALA A 119 -21.75 -6.38 -7.96
CA ALA A 119 -21.48 -5.02 -7.50
C ALA A 119 -21.23 -4.06 -8.68
N LEU A 120 -20.46 -4.48 -9.69
CA LEU A 120 -20.17 -3.71 -10.91
C LEU A 120 -21.43 -3.40 -11.72
N LYS A 121 -22.41 -4.33 -11.78
CA LYS A 121 -23.72 -4.09 -12.43
C LYS A 121 -24.49 -2.94 -11.80
N GLY A 122 -24.28 -2.67 -10.51
CA GLY A 122 -24.86 -1.53 -9.80
C GLY A 122 -24.21 -0.18 -10.13
N GLY A 123 -23.16 -0.18 -10.95
CA GLY A 123 -22.32 0.96 -11.28
C GLY A 123 -21.26 1.23 -10.20
N ALA A 124 -20.07 1.61 -10.63
CA ALA A 124 -19.00 2.08 -9.76
C ALA A 124 -18.13 3.06 -10.55
N GLN A 125 -18.06 4.29 -10.12
CA GLN A 125 -17.28 5.34 -10.77
C GLN A 125 -15.78 5.12 -10.57
N ILE A 126 -15.39 4.65 -9.38
CA ILE A 126 -14.00 4.42 -9.01
C ILE A 126 -13.80 2.93 -8.72
N ILE A 127 -12.90 2.31 -9.47
CA ILE A 127 -12.48 0.94 -9.25
C ILE A 127 -11.04 0.95 -8.74
N ILE A 128 -10.79 0.23 -7.64
CA ILE A 128 -9.45 0.03 -7.13
C ILE A 128 -9.15 -1.47 -7.20
N GLY A 129 -8.08 -1.88 -7.87
CA GLY A 129 -7.87 -3.31 -8.04
C GLY A 129 -6.43 -3.77 -8.19
N THR A 130 -6.23 -5.06 -7.98
CA THR A 130 -4.98 -5.72 -8.36
C THR A 130 -4.98 -5.98 -9.86
N PRO A 131 -3.82 -5.81 -10.57
CA PRO A 131 -3.77 -5.89 -12.03
C PRO A 131 -4.43 -7.14 -12.60
N GLY A 132 -4.07 -8.33 -12.14
CA GLY A 132 -4.61 -9.59 -12.67
C GLY A 132 -6.14 -9.72 -12.51
N ARG A 133 -6.75 -9.19 -11.44
CA ARG A 133 -8.22 -9.22 -11.28
C ARG A 133 -8.91 -8.16 -12.14
N VAL A 134 -8.33 -6.99 -12.31
CA VAL A 134 -8.83 -5.98 -13.24
C VAL A 134 -8.81 -6.55 -14.67
N MET A 135 -7.73 -7.20 -15.08
CA MET A 135 -7.61 -7.92 -16.37
C MET A 135 -8.71 -8.97 -16.55
N ASP A 136 -8.99 -9.78 -15.53
CA ASP A 136 -10.06 -10.79 -15.60
C ASP A 136 -11.44 -10.14 -15.85
N HIS A 137 -11.72 -9.01 -15.19
CA HIS A 137 -12.94 -8.24 -15.42
C HIS A 137 -13.00 -7.59 -16.81
N LEU A 138 -11.88 -7.07 -17.34
CA LEU A 138 -11.80 -6.50 -18.68
C LEU A 138 -12.04 -7.56 -19.78
N ARG A 139 -11.39 -8.72 -19.67
CA ARG A 139 -11.60 -9.86 -20.57
C ARG A 139 -13.06 -10.34 -20.57
N ARG A 140 -13.72 -10.32 -19.41
CA ARG A 140 -15.14 -10.65 -19.25
C ARG A 140 -16.08 -9.51 -19.63
N LYS A 141 -15.56 -8.33 -20.00
CA LYS A 141 -16.33 -7.11 -20.30
C LYS A 141 -17.27 -6.68 -19.17
N THR A 142 -16.92 -7.03 -17.91
CA THR A 142 -17.66 -6.63 -16.72
C THR A 142 -17.18 -5.29 -16.14
N ILE A 143 -15.95 -4.89 -16.47
CA ILE A 143 -15.46 -3.51 -16.42
C ILE A 143 -15.39 -3.00 -17.84
N ARG A 144 -15.91 -1.81 -18.09
CA ARG A 144 -15.90 -1.13 -19.37
C ARG A 144 -15.15 0.18 -19.21
N CYS A 145 -14.24 0.47 -20.16
CA CYS A 145 -13.31 1.59 -20.08
C CYS A 145 -13.71 2.83 -20.89
N GLU A 146 -14.85 2.81 -21.59
CA GLU A 146 -15.24 3.90 -22.52
C GLU A 146 -15.39 5.28 -21.83
N ALA A 147 -15.65 5.30 -20.53
CA ALA A 147 -15.77 6.52 -19.75
C ALA A 147 -14.60 6.75 -18.79
N VAL A 148 -13.59 5.88 -18.81
CA VAL A 148 -12.41 6.03 -17.95
C VAL A 148 -11.54 7.15 -18.48
N ASN A 149 -11.37 8.18 -17.68
CA ASN A 149 -10.57 9.36 -17.99
C ASN A 149 -9.35 9.51 -17.06
N THR A 150 -9.24 8.68 -16.05
CA THR A 150 -8.11 8.73 -15.11
C THR A 150 -7.70 7.33 -14.71
N ILE A 151 -6.40 7.05 -14.82
CA ILE A 151 -5.78 5.85 -14.27
C ILE A 151 -4.68 6.23 -13.28
N VAL A 152 -4.66 5.56 -12.14
CA VAL A 152 -3.62 5.71 -11.12
C VAL A 152 -2.89 4.40 -10.95
N LEU A 153 -1.57 4.43 -11.01
CA LEU A 153 -0.69 3.31 -10.68
C LEU A 153 -0.07 3.60 -9.32
N ASP A 154 -0.55 2.94 -8.27
CA ASP A 154 -0.02 3.11 -6.91
C ASP A 154 0.97 1.99 -6.58
N GLU A 155 2.12 2.35 -6.00
CA GLU A 155 3.26 1.44 -5.78
C GLU A 155 3.65 0.70 -7.08
N ALA A 156 3.89 1.46 -8.15
CA ALA A 156 4.12 0.91 -9.49
C ALA A 156 5.36 0.02 -9.56
N ASP A 157 6.46 0.40 -8.90
CA ASP A 157 7.68 -0.42 -8.77
C ASP A 157 7.37 -1.78 -8.17
N GLU A 158 6.51 -1.80 -7.18
CA GLU A 158 6.09 -3.00 -6.51
C GLU A 158 5.27 -3.93 -7.43
N MET A 159 4.33 -3.37 -8.18
CA MET A 159 3.58 -4.16 -9.18
C MET A 159 4.50 -4.79 -10.22
N LEU A 160 5.55 -4.07 -10.64
CA LEU A 160 6.54 -4.62 -11.58
C LEU A 160 7.39 -5.73 -10.96
N ASN A 161 7.82 -5.57 -9.70
CA ASN A 161 8.56 -6.60 -8.96
C ASN A 161 7.73 -7.89 -8.78
N MET A 162 6.41 -7.76 -8.73
CA MET A 162 5.47 -8.89 -8.68
C MET A 162 5.18 -9.49 -10.07
N GLY A 163 5.74 -8.96 -11.15
CA GLY A 163 5.57 -9.46 -12.51
C GLY A 163 4.32 -8.97 -13.23
N PHE A 164 3.64 -7.93 -12.75
CA PHE A 164 2.41 -7.39 -13.36
C PHE A 164 2.63 -6.43 -14.53
N ARG A 165 3.85 -6.36 -15.09
CA ARG A 165 4.14 -5.44 -16.18
C ARG A 165 3.19 -5.58 -17.35
N GLU A 166 3.03 -6.79 -17.89
CA GLU A 166 2.17 -7.07 -19.04
C GLU A 166 0.69 -6.75 -18.73
N ASP A 167 0.23 -7.08 -17.54
CA ASP A 167 -1.14 -6.76 -17.11
C ASP A 167 -1.38 -5.24 -17.07
N ILE A 168 -0.42 -4.47 -16.52
CA ILE A 168 -0.51 -3.01 -16.45
C ILE A 168 -0.54 -2.40 -17.86
N GLU A 169 0.40 -2.78 -18.72
CA GLU A 169 0.45 -2.29 -20.11
C GLU A 169 -0.85 -2.60 -20.85
N THR A 170 -1.35 -3.83 -20.73
CA THR A 170 -2.62 -4.23 -21.35
C THR A 170 -3.81 -3.44 -20.79
N ILE A 171 -3.88 -3.19 -19.47
CA ILE A 171 -4.95 -2.37 -18.88
C ILE A 171 -4.91 -0.94 -19.44
N LEU A 172 -3.70 -0.36 -19.56
CA LEU A 172 -3.52 0.97 -20.15
C LEU A 172 -3.99 1.03 -21.60
N GLU A 173 -3.81 -0.03 -22.37
CA GLU A 173 -4.28 -0.15 -23.76
C GLU A 173 -5.81 -0.31 -23.88
N TYR A 174 -6.49 -0.83 -22.84
CA TYR A 174 -7.96 -0.88 -22.81
C TYR A 174 -8.61 0.48 -22.55
N ILE A 175 -7.88 1.43 -21.97
CA ILE A 175 -8.39 2.76 -21.63
C ILE A 175 -8.15 3.71 -22.79
N PRO A 176 -9.16 4.46 -23.27
CA PRO A 176 -8.96 5.45 -24.33
C PRO A 176 -7.81 6.40 -23.97
N GLU A 177 -6.94 6.67 -24.95
CA GLU A 177 -5.78 7.54 -24.74
C GLU A 177 -6.20 9.02 -24.72
N GLU A 178 -7.16 9.38 -25.58
CA GLU A 178 -7.67 10.73 -25.69
C GLU A 178 -8.37 11.17 -24.39
N GLY A 179 -7.89 12.25 -23.79
CA GLY A 179 -8.43 12.80 -22.54
C GLY A 179 -8.10 11.98 -21.28
N ARG A 180 -7.27 10.95 -21.38
CA ARG A 180 -6.82 10.17 -20.24
C ARG A 180 -5.74 10.91 -19.47
N GLN A 181 -5.90 11.00 -18.15
CA GLN A 181 -4.84 11.36 -17.23
C GLN A 181 -4.23 10.08 -16.64
N THR A 182 -2.90 9.97 -16.69
CA THR A 182 -2.15 8.87 -16.10
C THR A 182 -1.33 9.39 -14.93
N VAL A 183 -1.63 8.92 -13.72
CA VAL A 183 -0.95 9.28 -12.48
C VAL A 183 -0.18 8.08 -11.98
N LEU A 184 1.12 8.21 -11.76
CA LEU A 184 1.97 7.14 -11.29
C LEU A 184 2.63 7.55 -9.97
N PHE A 185 2.46 6.72 -8.95
CA PHE A 185 3.19 6.81 -7.69
C PHE A 185 4.10 5.60 -7.52
N SER A 186 5.35 5.87 -7.17
CA SER A 186 6.38 4.85 -6.95
C SER A 186 7.39 5.32 -5.91
N ALA A 187 7.96 4.40 -5.14
CA ALA A 187 9.06 4.73 -4.25
C ALA A 187 10.36 4.87 -5.06
N THR A 188 10.54 4.02 -6.06
CA THR A 188 11.72 3.96 -6.92
C THR A 188 11.37 4.16 -8.38
N MET A 189 12.39 4.52 -9.18
CA MET A 189 12.23 4.78 -10.62
C MET A 189 13.19 3.92 -11.44
N PRO A 190 13.10 2.57 -11.36
CA PRO A 190 13.92 1.70 -12.19
C PRO A 190 13.54 1.81 -13.67
N LYS A 191 14.44 1.35 -14.55
CA LYS A 191 14.24 1.43 -16.00
C LYS A 191 12.85 0.95 -16.48
N PRO A 192 12.28 -0.17 -15.99
CA PRO A 192 10.96 -0.61 -16.41
C PRO A 192 9.83 0.39 -16.09
N ILE A 193 9.92 1.12 -14.96
CA ILE A 193 8.98 2.21 -14.64
C ILE A 193 9.14 3.36 -15.62
N LEU A 194 10.38 3.79 -15.89
CA LEU A 194 10.67 4.84 -16.86
C LEU A 194 10.17 4.48 -18.27
N ASP A 195 10.22 3.20 -18.65
CA ASP A 195 9.69 2.75 -19.94
C ASP A 195 8.16 2.90 -20.00
N ILE A 196 7.45 2.55 -18.93
CA ILE A 196 5.99 2.75 -18.81
C ILE A 196 5.64 4.24 -18.87
N THR A 197 6.35 5.08 -18.12
CA THR A 197 6.08 6.53 -18.14
C THR A 197 6.26 7.12 -19.52
N LYS A 198 7.34 6.76 -20.23
CA LYS A 198 7.60 7.24 -21.59
C LYS A 198 6.55 6.78 -22.61
N LYS A 199 5.98 5.61 -22.43
CA LYS A 199 5.01 5.03 -23.38
C LYS A 199 3.59 5.53 -23.15
N TYR A 200 3.20 5.75 -21.90
CA TYR A 200 1.79 5.95 -21.52
C TYR A 200 1.48 7.28 -20.84
N GLN A 201 2.48 8.13 -20.62
CA GLN A 201 2.29 9.48 -20.08
C GLN A 201 2.76 10.54 -21.07
N HIS A 202 2.07 11.69 -21.05
CA HIS A 202 2.36 12.84 -21.92
C HIS A 202 2.73 14.04 -21.04
N ASP A 203 3.92 14.60 -21.26
CA ASP A 203 4.42 15.80 -20.56
C ASP A 203 4.22 15.73 -19.02
N ALA A 204 4.47 14.56 -18.45
CA ALA A 204 4.22 14.29 -17.05
C ALA A 204 5.04 15.19 -16.12
N VAL A 205 4.37 15.80 -15.15
CA VAL A 205 5.02 16.56 -14.08
C VAL A 205 5.59 15.60 -13.05
N THR A 206 6.90 15.68 -12.82
CA THR A 206 7.56 14.86 -11.80
C THR A 206 7.60 15.59 -10.46
N ILE A 207 7.00 14.96 -9.45
CA ILE A 207 7.01 15.42 -8.06
C ILE A 207 7.85 14.44 -7.26
N LYS A 208 8.95 14.94 -6.68
CA LYS A 208 9.87 14.12 -5.93
C LYS A 208 9.97 14.61 -4.49
N VAL A 209 9.38 13.84 -3.59
CA VAL A 209 9.54 14.04 -2.15
C VAL A 209 10.50 13.00 -1.62
N VAL A 210 11.78 13.33 -1.67
CA VAL A 210 12.84 12.48 -1.10
C VAL A 210 13.02 12.92 0.35
N LYS A 211 12.82 12.02 1.30
CA LYS A 211 13.44 12.18 2.61
C LYS A 211 14.95 12.14 2.39
N LYS A 212 15.64 13.17 2.82
CA LYS A 212 17.09 13.38 2.62
C LYS A 212 17.97 12.28 3.22
N GLU A 213 17.39 11.36 3.98
CA GLU A 213 18.11 10.28 4.66
C GLU A 213 17.27 9.00 4.61
N LEU A 214 17.90 7.88 4.26
CA LEU A 214 17.38 6.51 4.46
C LEU A 214 17.16 6.16 5.94
N THR A 215 17.43 7.11 6.83
CA THR A 215 17.21 6.98 8.26
C THR A 215 15.75 7.27 8.59
N VAL A 216 15.11 6.33 9.26
CA VAL A 216 13.80 6.52 9.88
C VAL A 216 14.08 7.10 11.27
N PRO A 217 13.99 8.42 11.50
CA PRO A 217 14.58 9.09 12.66
C PRO A 217 13.99 8.66 14.01
N ASN A 218 12.87 7.93 13.99
CA ASN A 218 12.19 7.47 15.18
C ASN A 218 12.30 5.94 15.38
N ILE A 219 13.24 5.26 14.72
CA ILE A 219 13.44 3.82 14.87
C ILE A 219 14.82 3.53 15.44
N GLU A 220 14.84 2.94 16.64
CA GLU A 220 16.05 2.34 17.19
C GLU A 220 16.33 1.02 16.47
N GLN A 221 17.52 0.91 15.87
CA GLN A 221 17.89 -0.24 15.05
C GLN A 221 19.00 -1.04 15.74
N TYR A 222 18.78 -2.34 15.87
CA TYR A 222 19.68 -3.29 16.48
C TYR A 222 19.97 -4.44 15.53
N TYR A 223 21.17 -4.97 15.54
CA TYR A 223 21.48 -6.23 14.87
C TYR A 223 22.10 -7.23 15.85
N TYR A 224 21.86 -8.51 15.60
CA TYR A 224 22.41 -9.59 16.41
C TYR A 224 23.04 -10.64 15.49
N ASP A 225 24.30 -10.98 15.70
CA ASP A 225 24.94 -12.12 15.02
C ASP A 225 24.46 -13.41 15.67
N VAL A 226 23.55 -14.11 14.98
CA VAL A 226 22.83 -15.27 15.53
C VAL A 226 22.97 -16.47 14.62
N LYS A 227 23.39 -17.60 15.14
CA LYS A 227 23.38 -18.85 14.41
C LYS A 227 21.93 -19.29 14.11
N ARG A 228 21.70 -19.91 12.95
CA ARG A 228 20.34 -20.29 12.51
C ARG A 228 19.56 -21.09 13.57
N LYS A 229 20.21 -22.00 14.28
CA LYS A 229 19.59 -22.83 15.33
C LYS A 229 19.16 -22.05 16.57
N ASP A 230 19.75 -20.88 16.80
CA ASP A 230 19.52 -20.08 17.99
C ASP A 230 18.57 -18.90 17.74
N LYS A 231 18.15 -18.66 16.47
CA LYS A 231 17.31 -17.51 16.09
C LYS A 231 16.00 -17.44 16.87
N ILE A 232 15.30 -18.57 17.06
CA ILE A 232 14.02 -18.60 17.76
C ILE A 232 14.21 -18.25 19.25
N GLU A 233 15.27 -18.74 19.86
CA GLU A 233 15.56 -18.44 21.25
C GLU A 233 15.89 -16.97 21.46
N VAL A 234 16.66 -16.37 20.54
CA VAL A 234 16.94 -14.92 20.59
C VAL A 234 15.67 -14.13 20.35
N LEU A 235 14.83 -14.52 19.39
CA LEU A 235 13.56 -13.84 19.13
C LEU A 235 12.66 -13.84 20.35
N THR A 236 12.45 -14.98 20.98
CA THR A 236 11.58 -15.08 22.17
C THR A 236 12.13 -14.27 23.35
N ARG A 237 13.44 -14.28 23.58
CA ARG A 237 14.05 -13.44 24.61
C ARG A 237 13.87 -11.94 24.36
N LEU A 238 13.96 -11.50 23.11
CA LEU A 238 13.72 -10.11 22.77
C LEU A 238 12.25 -9.72 22.92
N LEU A 239 11.33 -10.61 22.52
CA LEU A 239 9.88 -10.43 22.73
C LEU A 239 9.55 -10.31 24.21
N ASP A 240 10.10 -11.20 25.05
CA ASP A 240 9.86 -11.18 26.50
C ASP A 240 10.48 -9.94 27.16
N TYR A 241 11.69 -9.55 26.73
CA TYR A 241 12.40 -8.44 27.34
C TYR A 241 11.78 -7.08 27.00
N TYR A 242 11.45 -6.86 25.72
CA TYR A 242 10.88 -5.58 25.26
C TYR A 242 9.36 -5.51 25.40
N ASN A 243 8.70 -6.65 25.47
CA ASN A 243 7.26 -6.83 25.61
C ASN A 243 6.43 -5.89 24.71
N PRO A 244 6.69 -5.84 23.39
CA PRO A 244 5.98 -4.96 22.48
C PRO A 244 4.52 -5.40 22.33
N LYS A 245 3.58 -4.45 22.31
CA LYS A 245 2.15 -4.73 22.13
C LYS A 245 1.86 -5.40 20.79
N LEU A 246 2.47 -4.88 19.73
CA LEU A 246 2.36 -5.46 18.41
C LEU A 246 3.75 -5.58 17.78
N SER A 247 4.03 -6.75 17.23
CA SER A 247 5.29 -7.07 16.55
C SER A 247 5.06 -7.62 15.16
N LEU A 248 5.91 -7.23 14.21
CA LEU A 248 5.94 -7.78 12.86
C LEU A 248 7.27 -8.51 12.64
N VAL A 249 7.21 -9.78 12.30
CA VAL A 249 8.38 -10.65 12.06
C VAL A 249 8.46 -10.99 10.58
N PHE A 250 9.57 -10.65 9.93
CA PHE A 250 9.78 -10.90 8.52
C PHE A 250 10.60 -12.16 8.27
N CYS A 251 10.04 -13.05 7.43
CA CYS A 251 10.69 -14.25 6.92
C CYS A 251 10.74 -14.21 5.38
N ASN A 252 11.81 -14.76 4.79
CA ASN A 252 11.97 -14.75 3.33
C ASN A 252 11.12 -15.81 2.61
N THR A 253 10.63 -16.84 3.31
CA THR A 253 9.87 -17.94 2.69
C THR A 253 8.57 -18.21 3.43
N LYS A 254 7.54 -18.65 2.69
CA LYS A 254 6.23 -19.07 3.22
C LYS A 254 6.38 -20.20 4.25
N ARG A 255 7.23 -21.19 3.92
CA ARG A 255 7.53 -22.31 4.80
C ARG A 255 8.09 -21.86 6.16
N MET A 256 9.02 -20.88 6.14
CA MET A 256 9.57 -20.33 7.39
C MET A 256 8.50 -19.57 8.19
N VAL A 257 7.55 -18.91 7.51
CA VAL A 257 6.40 -18.28 8.19
C VAL A 257 5.59 -19.32 8.94
N ASP A 258 5.26 -20.44 8.31
CA ASP A 258 4.47 -21.51 8.94
C ASP A 258 5.23 -22.14 10.11
N GLU A 259 6.49 -22.56 9.88
CA GLU A 259 7.34 -23.19 10.90
C GLU A 259 7.50 -22.27 12.15
N LEU A 260 7.79 -21.00 11.92
CA LEU A 260 7.98 -20.02 13.01
C LEU A 260 6.68 -19.73 13.75
N THR A 261 5.55 -19.68 13.03
CA THR A 261 4.23 -19.48 13.63
C THR A 261 3.87 -20.63 14.57
N GLU A 262 4.02 -21.87 14.11
CA GLU A 262 3.75 -23.08 14.93
C GLU A 262 4.65 -23.10 16.17
N GLU A 263 5.92 -22.77 16.02
CA GLU A 263 6.88 -22.79 17.13
C GLU A 263 6.58 -21.71 18.16
N LEU A 264 6.23 -20.49 17.76
CA LEU A 264 5.84 -19.42 18.68
C LEU A 264 4.51 -19.75 19.39
N GLN A 265 3.53 -20.27 18.67
CA GLN A 265 2.26 -20.72 19.26
C GLN A 265 2.48 -21.83 20.28
N GLY A 266 3.35 -22.81 19.94
CA GLY A 266 3.74 -23.90 20.86
C GLY A 266 4.42 -23.41 22.15
N ARG A 267 5.03 -22.24 22.13
CA ARG A 267 5.64 -21.54 23.27
C ARG A 267 4.66 -20.62 24.01
N GLY A 268 3.41 -20.53 23.56
CA GLY A 268 2.35 -19.74 24.21
C GLY A 268 2.20 -18.29 23.73
N TYR A 269 2.88 -17.90 22.63
CA TYR A 269 2.71 -16.55 22.08
C TYR A 269 1.45 -16.45 21.20
N PHE A 270 0.80 -15.29 21.21
CA PHE A 270 -0.33 -14.97 20.32
C PHE A 270 0.19 -14.57 18.92
N ALA A 271 0.67 -15.56 18.20
CA ALA A 271 1.30 -15.40 16.90
C ALA A 271 0.41 -15.96 15.78
N GLU A 272 0.39 -15.29 14.61
CA GLU A 272 -0.29 -15.75 13.39
C GLU A 272 0.61 -15.50 12.18
N GLY A 273 0.58 -16.43 11.22
CA GLY A 273 1.31 -16.32 9.96
C GLY A 273 0.51 -15.63 8.86
N LEU A 274 1.21 -14.93 7.94
CA LEU A 274 0.61 -14.31 6.77
C LEU A 274 1.49 -14.50 5.53
N HIS A 275 1.01 -15.25 4.54
CA HIS A 275 1.70 -15.47 3.27
C HIS A 275 0.73 -15.71 2.11
N GLY A 276 1.27 -15.73 0.86
CA GLY A 276 0.47 -15.73 -0.36
C GLY A 276 -0.41 -16.96 -0.60
N ASP A 277 -0.08 -18.13 -0.02
CA ASP A 277 -0.84 -19.37 -0.24
C ASP A 277 -2.08 -19.50 0.64
N MET A 278 -2.25 -18.59 1.61
CA MET A 278 -3.43 -18.60 2.48
C MET A 278 -4.68 -18.17 1.73
N LYS A 279 -5.83 -18.78 2.08
CA LYS A 279 -7.14 -18.36 1.59
C LYS A 279 -7.45 -16.94 2.08
N GLN A 280 -8.15 -16.15 1.25
CA GLN A 280 -8.44 -14.75 1.59
C GLN A 280 -9.18 -14.60 2.93
N THR A 281 -10.13 -15.47 3.20
CA THR A 281 -10.87 -15.45 4.48
C THR A 281 -9.96 -15.65 5.71
N GLN A 282 -8.90 -16.46 5.56
CA GLN A 282 -7.91 -16.64 6.61
C GLN A 282 -7.05 -15.37 6.78
N ARG A 283 -6.58 -14.79 5.65
CA ARG A 283 -5.81 -13.54 5.66
C ARG A 283 -6.59 -12.40 6.33
N ASP A 284 -7.88 -12.25 5.97
CA ASP A 284 -8.75 -11.23 6.55
C ASP A 284 -8.94 -11.44 8.07
N ARG A 285 -9.05 -12.69 8.51
CA ARG A 285 -9.14 -13.04 9.93
C ARG A 285 -7.86 -12.66 10.66
N VAL A 286 -6.69 -13.06 10.14
CA VAL A 286 -5.38 -12.77 10.71
C VAL A 286 -5.16 -11.26 10.81
N MET A 287 -5.40 -10.52 9.73
CA MET A 287 -5.25 -9.07 9.70
C MET A 287 -6.19 -8.36 10.68
N ARG A 288 -7.43 -8.84 10.81
CA ARG A 288 -8.37 -8.31 11.82
C ARG A 288 -7.86 -8.57 13.23
N GLY A 289 -7.38 -9.79 13.51
CA GLY A 289 -6.79 -10.16 14.80
C GLY A 289 -5.61 -9.24 15.15
N PHE A 290 -4.73 -8.98 14.20
CA PHE A 290 -3.56 -8.12 14.40
C PHE A 290 -3.96 -6.65 14.64
N ARG A 291 -4.87 -6.09 13.85
CA ARG A 291 -5.37 -4.71 14.05
C ARG A 291 -6.08 -4.49 15.40
N THR A 292 -6.72 -5.52 15.92
CA THR A 292 -7.44 -5.44 17.22
C THR A 292 -6.58 -5.81 18.41
N GLY A 293 -5.30 -6.17 18.21
CA GLY A 293 -4.40 -6.62 19.28
C GLY A 293 -4.70 -8.02 19.83
N LYS A 294 -5.61 -8.79 19.20
CA LYS A 294 -5.83 -10.18 19.54
C LYS A 294 -4.66 -11.08 19.11
N THR A 295 -4.02 -10.75 18.00
CA THR A 295 -2.77 -11.31 17.54
C THR A 295 -1.69 -10.27 17.85
N GLU A 296 -0.72 -10.64 18.69
CA GLU A 296 0.34 -9.73 19.13
C GLU A 296 1.56 -9.79 18.20
N ILE A 297 1.78 -10.94 17.56
CA ILE A 297 2.92 -11.21 16.69
C ILE A 297 2.42 -11.66 15.32
N LEU A 298 2.68 -10.85 14.30
CA LEU A 298 2.40 -11.21 12.92
C LEU A 298 3.70 -11.63 12.22
N ILE A 299 3.74 -12.87 11.72
CA ILE A 299 4.87 -13.39 10.97
C ILE A 299 4.51 -13.35 9.49
N ALA A 300 5.31 -12.69 8.65
CA ALA A 300 4.94 -12.50 7.25
C ALA A 300 6.14 -12.56 6.30
N THR A 301 5.85 -12.88 5.03
CA THR A 301 6.77 -12.61 3.93
C THR A 301 6.65 -11.15 3.48
N ASP A 302 7.68 -10.60 2.83
CA ASP A 302 7.65 -9.23 2.30
C ASP A 302 6.40 -8.97 1.46
N VAL A 303 6.09 -9.86 0.52
CA VAL A 303 4.92 -9.74 -0.37
C VAL A 303 3.61 -9.70 0.42
N ALA A 304 3.48 -10.50 1.46
CA ALA A 304 2.26 -10.53 2.26
C ALA A 304 2.13 -9.36 3.24
N ALA A 305 3.27 -8.85 3.71
CA ALA A 305 3.34 -7.71 4.64
C ALA A 305 3.19 -6.36 3.93
N ARG A 306 3.24 -6.33 2.60
CA ARG A 306 3.05 -5.10 1.82
C ARG A 306 1.63 -4.58 1.97
N GLY A 307 1.52 -3.27 2.11
CA GLY A 307 0.23 -2.64 2.35
C GLY A 307 -0.36 -2.88 3.74
N ILE A 308 0.36 -3.55 4.66
CA ILE A 308 -0.05 -3.59 6.06
C ILE A 308 0.17 -2.20 6.65
N ASP A 309 -0.94 -1.49 6.86
CA ASP A 309 -0.96 -0.25 7.61
C ASP A 309 -1.63 -0.52 8.96
N VAL A 310 -0.78 -0.67 9.95
CA VAL A 310 -1.18 -0.81 11.36
C VAL A 310 -0.31 0.16 12.15
N ASP A 311 -0.95 1.16 12.74
CA ASP A 311 -0.26 2.30 13.36
C ASP A 311 0.48 1.96 14.66
N ASP A 312 0.15 0.84 15.28
CA ASP A 312 0.62 0.48 16.63
C ASP A 312 1.72 -0.60 16.64
N VAL A 313 2.41 -0.84 15.52
CA VAL A 313 3.55 -1.77 15.50
C VAL A 313 4.72 -1.14 16.24
N GLU A 314 5.08 -1.70 17.39
CA GLU A 314 6.15 -1.21 18.27
C GLU A 314 7.51 -1.83 17.93
N ALA A 315 7.51 -3.06 17.41
CA ALA A 315 8.75 -3.77 17.06
C ALA A 315 8.66 -4.47 15.69
N VAL A 316 9.75 -4.38 14.93
CA VAL A 316 9.94 -5.14 13.69
C VAL A 316 11.16 -6.06 13.87
N PHE A 317 11.00 -7.33 13.52
CA PHE A 317 12.06 -8.31 13.55
C PHE A 317 12.36 -8.81 12.13
N ASN A 318 13.54 -8.54 11.60
CA ASN A 318 14.06 -9.19 10.41
C ASN A 318 14.64 -10.55 10.83
N TYR A 319 13.79 -11.57 10.94
CA TYR A 319 14.20 -12.94 11.25
C TYR A 319 15.13 -13.50 10.16
N ASP A 320 14.82 -13.17 8.91
CA ASP A 320 15.71 -13.33 7.77
C ASP A 320 16.09 -11.97 7.20
N ILE A 321 17.36 -11.81 6.82
CA ILE A 321 17.87 -10.60 6.19
C ILE A 321 17.09 -10.33 4.90
N PRO A 322 16.66 -9.08 4.65
CA PRO A 322 16.06 -8.70 3.37
C PRO A 322 17.04 -8.85 2.21
N GLN A 323 16.52 -8.97 0.99
CA GLN A 323 17.34 -9.21 -0.21
C GLN A 323 18.18 -7.99 -0.60
N ASP A 324 17.69 -6.78 -0.28
CA ASP A 324 18.36 -5.51 -0.53
C ASP A 324 18.02 -4.43 0.52
N ASP A 325 18.70 -3.30 0.47
CA ASP A 325 18.56 -2.21 1.43
C ASP A 325 17.19 -1.54 1.38
N GLU A 326 16.54 -1.55 0.22
CA GLU A 326 15.22 -0.95 0.04
C GLU A 326 14.15 -1.76 0.77
N TYR A 327 14.22 -3.08 0.66
CA TYR A 327 13.36 -3.97 1.46
C TYR A 327 13.60 -3.81 2.95
N TYR A 328 14.85 -3.58 3.36
CA TYR A 328 15.17 -3.29 4.76
C TYR A 328 14.40 -2.07 5.27
N VAL A 329 14.48 -0.95 4.55
CA VAL A 329 13.80 0.29 4.91
C VAL A 329 12.27 0.10 4.89
N HIS A 330 11.74 -0.61 3.91
CA HIS A 330 10.31 -0.91 3.83
C HIS A 330 9.82 -1.77 5.00
N ARG A 331 10.62 -2.73 5.48
CA ARG A 331 10.30 -3.57 6.63
C ARG A 331 10.31 -2.75 7.92
N ILE A 332 11.39 -2.05 8.20
CA ILE A 332 11.50 -1.27 9.45
C ILE A 332 10.53 -0.10 9.48
N GLY A 333 10.19 0.48 8.33
CA GLY A 333 9.18 1.54 8.20
C GLY A 333 7.74 1.11 8.55
N ARG A 334 7.53 -0.13 9.01
CA ARG A 334 6.25 -0.56 9.60
C ARG A 334 6.11 -0.14 11.07
N THR A 335 7.18 0.23 11.73
CA THR A 335 7.18 0.82 13.07
C THR A 335 7.61 2.29 13.04
N GLY A 336 7.58 2.97 14.17
CA GLY A 336 8.00 4.38 14.26
C GLY A 336 7.10 5.38 13.54
N ARG A 337 5.82 5.04 13.32
CA ARG A 337 4.84 5.88 12.63
C ARG A 337 4.16 6.86 13.58
N ALA A 338 3.54 7.91 13.00
CA ALA A 338 2.77 8.92 13.75
C ALA A 338 3.55 9.57 14.93
N GLY A 339 4.86 9.79 14.76
CA GLY A 339 5.70 10.44 15.77
C GLY A 339 6.10 9.55 16.96
N ARG A 340 5.76 8.26 16.94
CA ARG A 340 6.15 7.29 17.99
C ARG A 340 7.54 6.72 17.71
N THR A 341 8.23 6.30 18.75
CA THR A 341 9.50 5.57 18.66
C THR A 341 9.23 4.10 18.40
N GLY A 342 9.89 3.52 17.38
CA GLY A 342 9.83 2.10 17.08
C GLY A 342 11.17 1.41 17.29
N ARG A 343 11.18 0.07 17.29
CA ARG A 343 12.40 -0.74 17.34
C ARG A 343 12.47 -1.72 16.22
N ALA A 344 13.64 -1.87 15.63
CA ALA A 344 13.92 -2.84 14.58
C ALA A 344 15.10 -3.73 14.99
N PHE A 345 14.90 -5.03 14.89
CA PHE A 345 15.90 -6.05 15.24
C PHE A 345 16.22 -6.89 14.01
N THR A 346 17.49 -7.01 13.65
CA THR A 346 17.92 -7.78 12.48
C THR A 346 18.85 -8.90 12.88
N PHE A 347 18.51 -10.14 12.52
CA PHE A 347 19.34 -11.31 12.76
C PHE A 347 20.25 -11.54 11.56
N VAL A 348 21.53 -11.38 11.79
CA VAL A 348 22.60 -11.55 10.80
C VAL A 348 23.44 -12.78 11.13
N LYS A 349 24.21 -13.30 10.17
CA LYS A 349 25.13 -14.40 10.38
C LYS A 349 26.47 -14.11 9.71
N GLY A 350 27.51 -13.95 10.53
CA GLY A 350 28.89 -13.85 10.06
C GLY A 350 29.12 -12.77 9.01
N LYS A 351 29.42 -13.15 7.75
CA LYS A 351 29.69 -12.18 6.65
C LYS A 351 28.50 -11.29 6.26
N GLU A 352 27.30 -11.62 6.69
CA GLU A 352 26.10 -10.81 6.41
C GLU A 352 26.10 -9.49 7.22
N VAL A 353 26.94 -9.36 8.24
CA VAL A 353 27.15 -8.12 9.02
C VAL A 353 27.69 -6.97 8.15
N TYR A 354 28.32 -7.28 7.02
CA TYR A 354 28.93 -6.30 6.10
C TYR A 354 28.07 -5.97 4.87
N LYS A 355 26.86 -6.48 4.82
CA LYS A 355 25.84 -6.11 3.84
C LYS A 355 24.92 -5.05 4.42
#